data_aa9c5da89ea54da0e1caec62d9e34195
#
_entry.id   aa9c5da89ea54da0e1caec62d9e34195
#
_cell.length_a   1.000
_cell.length_b   1.000
_cell.length_c   1.000
_cell.angle_alpha   90.00
_cell.angle_beta   90.00
_cell.angle_gamma   90.00
#
_symmetry.space_group_name_H-M   'P 1'
#
loop_
_entity.id
_entity.type
_entity.pdbx_description
1 polymer ?
#
loop_
_entity_poly.entity_id
_entity_poly.type
_entity_poly.pdbx_seq_one_letter_code
_entity_poly.pdbx_strand_id
1 'polypeptide(L)'
;MNDTSKNILLSDVQGQGFLSIFNDLSSELMPHELSLLELMEGLDYNGFDSSLKRDASVDPKDMAIIIVYSYIMGHTSSRSIERLCRRDLFIVSVLRGIPAPDHTTINRFIKRNGKQIEDLFYQVVNKLGDIGELGRETVFQDGTKIESRAGKYTFVWKGFVEKNADKCEARLRKLLRTSNRLGLSMLCEEGLDFTSVYTELLDVKCRIEDLGLDLDAPAGRGRRLDPKVKLYRLVSEDLRKIRDYDEAIAMIGENRKSMSKTDPDATFMRMKEDAMMNGQLKPAYNLQCASDSNYIVGCTISCDRTDYETCIPMMEKLDQKLGWKYSNYCADSGYDTVRNFNYLEKNGYTPYIKPQDWEIAKTRRYMNDIGKYQNMEYNRDEDFFVCANGRKIARVGSGVDKKSGSSYGVYRSCESCEGCPLKEKCMKTSKKESKEFQAYMEHWDLRKKARDLLESDKGVEIRVNRSIMAEGSFAQMKGNNKLRRFSSFGIERAFTE
;
A
#
# COMPACT_ATOMS: atom_id res chain seq x y z
N MET A 1 9.27 60.58 -3.71
CA MET A 1 10.57 59.93 -3.95
C MET A 1 10.32 58.77 -4.86
N ASN A 2 10.62 58.94 -6.11
CA ASN A 2 10.22 58.13 -7.24
C ASN A 2 10.87 56.75 -7.27
N ASP A 3 10.04 55.80 -7.55
CA ASP A 3 10.26 54.36 -7.74
C ASP A 3 11.13 54.06 -9.00
N THR A 4 12.32 54.62 -9.05
CA THR A 4 13.32 54.41 -10.13
C THR A 4 14.17 53.18 -9.92
N SER A 5 14.18 52.59 -8.73
CA SER A 5 14.99 51.39 -8.41
C SER A 5 14.37 50.08 -8.93
N LYS A 6 13.04 50.04 -9.14
CA LYS A 6 12.39 48.86 -9.72
C LYS A 6 12.50 48.75 -11.23
N ASN A 7 12.66 49.88 -11.93
CA ASN A 7 12.76 49.87 -13.39
C ASN A 7 14.15 49.54 -13.89
N ILE A 8 15.19 49.83 -13.12
CA ILE A 8 16.58 49.54 -13.51
C ILE A 8 16.86 48.03 -13.50
N LEU A 9 16.31 47.27 -12.50
CA LEU A 9 16.46 45.82 -12.42
C LEU A 9 15.67 45.03 -13.48
N LEU A 10 14.61 45.59 -14.02
CA LEU A 10 13.78 44.95 -15.08
C LEU A 10 14.28 45.28 -16.50
N SER A 11 14.90 46.43 -16.73
CA SER A 11 15.45 46.80 -18.05
C SER A 11 16.81 46.14 -18.33
N ASP A 12 17.63 45.89 -17.31
CA ASP A 12 18.93 45.21 -17.44
C ASP A 12 18.81 43.69 -17.56
N VAL A 13 17.67 43.12 -17.20
CA VAL A 13 17.38 41.68 -17.33
C VAL A 13 16.92 41.29 -18.75
N GLN A 14 16.53 42.25 -19.60
CA GLN A 14 16.13 42.03 -20.99
C GLN A 14 17.29 42.24 -21.97
N GLY A 15 18.40 41.56 -21.81
CA GLY A 15 19.52 41.67 -22.75
C GLY A 15 20.81 40.97 -22.30
N GLN A 16 21.92 41.31 -22.89
CA GLN A 16 23.24 40.72 -22.62
C GLN A 16 23.67 40.73 -21.13
N GLY A 17 23.13 41.64 -20.31
CA GLY A 17 23.38 41.70 -18.88
C GLY A 17 22.92 40.46 -18.11
N PHE A 18 21.78 39.83 -18.51
CA PHE A 18 21.31 38.61 -17.86
C PHE A 18 22.22 37.39 -18.08
N LEU A 19 22.78 37.27 -19.29
CA LEU A 19 23.77 36.23 -19.62
C LEU A 19 25.07 36.38 -18.83
N SER A 20 25.50 37.60 -18.53
CA SER A 20 26.72 37.83 -17.72
C SER A 20 26.47 37.51 -16.23
N ILE A 21 25.35 37.95 -15.68
CA ILE A 21 24.92 37.59 -14.31
C ILE A 21 24.71 36.08 -14.17
N PHE A 22 24.18 35.39 -15.19
CA PHE A 22 24.02 33.96 -15.19
C PHE A 22 25.34 33.20 -15.21
N ASN A 23 26.32 33.68 -15.99
CA ASN A 23 27.68 33.11 -16.00
C ASN A 23 28.40 33.34 -14.67
N ASP A 24 28.20 34.48 -14.02
CA ASP A 24 28.74 34.78 -12.70
C ASP A 24 28.08 33.94 -11.63
N LEU A 25 26.73 33.74 -11.66
CA LEU A 25 25.99 32.87 -10.74
C LEU A 25 26.33 31.39 -10.91
N SER A 26 26.64 30.94 -12.13
CA SER A 26 27.03 29.55 -12.36
C SER A 26 28.37 29.18 -11.70
N SER A 27 29.25 30.15 -11.48
CA SER A 27 30.50 29.97 -10.74
C SER A 27 30.34 29.93 -9.22
N GLU A 28 29.16 30.30 -8.70
CA GLU A 28 28.82 30.33 -7.28
C GLU A 28 27.83 29.22 -6.85
N LEU A 29 27.43 28.33 -7.79
CA LEU A 29 26.54 27.23 -7.47
C LEU A 29 27.16 26.26 -6.46
N MET A 30 26.38 25.84 -5.50
CA MET A 30 26.80 24.85 -4.51
C MET A 30 27.00 23.46 -5.17
N PRO A 31 27.91 22.61 -4.65
CA PRO A 31 28.17 21.30 -5.24
C PRO A 31 26.92 20.44 -5.48
N HIS A 32 25.94 20.48 -4.56
CA HIS A 32 24.69 19.73 -4.69
C HIS A 32 23.76 20.28 -5.80
N GLU A 33 23.83 21.58 -6.10
CA GLU A 33 23.09 22.21 -7.20
C GLU A 33 23.68 21.81 -8.55
N LEU A 34 25.02 21.79 -8.66
CA LEU A 34 25.73 21.30 -9.84
C LEU A 34 25.42 19.81 -10.08
N SER A 35 25.53 18.97 -9.04
CA SER A 35 25.21 17.55 -9.15
C SER A 35 23.77 17.31 -9.58
N LEU A 36 22.81 18.11 -9.10
CA LEU A 36 21.43 18.02 -9.55
C LEU A 36 21.28 18.36 -11.04
N LEU A 37 21.92 19.46 -11.50
CA LEU A 37 21.87 19.83 -12.92
C LEU A 37 22.49 18.75 -13.80
N GLU A 38 23.64 18.20 -13.41
CA GLU A 38 24.30 17.09 -14.12
C GLU A 38 23.44 15.84 -14.17
N LEU A 39 22.79 15.47 -13.08
CA LEU A 39 21.86 14.31 -13.04
C LEU A 39 20.64 14.51 -13.94
N MET A 40 20.10 15.74 -13.99
CA MET A 40 18.93 16.08 -14.79
C MET A 40 19.26 16.36 -16.27
N GLU A 41 20.54 16.50 -16.62
CA GLU A 41 20.96 16.72 -18.01
C GLU A 41 20.85 15.43 -18.83
N GLY A 42 20.39 15.55 -20.09
CA GLY A 42 20.28 14.42 -21.03
C GLY A 42 19.12 13.47 -20.76
N LEU A 43 18.24 13.76 -19.78
CA LEU A 43 17.03 12.96 -19.54
C LEU A 43 15.95 13.31 -20.56
N ASP A 44 15.03 12.36 -20.79
CA ASP A 44 13.90 12.54 -21.71
C ASP A 44 12.69 13.17 -21.00
N TYR A 45 12.30 14.35 -21.46
CA TYR A 45 11.14 15.11 -20.98
C TYR A 45 9.97 15.15 -21.97
N ASN A 46 10.05 14.43 -23.11
CA ASN A 46 9.07 14.52 -24.19
C ASN A 46 7.66 14.09 -23.78
N GLY A 47 7.54 13.20 -22.80
CA GLY A 47 6.26 12.70 -22.31
C GLY A 47 5.48 13.66 -21.40
N PHE A 48 6.09 14.79 -20.97
CA PHE A 48 5.43 15.73 -20.07
C PHE A 48 4.34 16.55 -20.77
N ASP A 49 3.19 16.71 -20.10
CA ASP A 49 2.08 17.54 -20.59
C ASP A 49 2.46 19.01 -20.58
N SER A 50 2.71 19.54 -21.77
CA SER A 50 3.03 20.95 -22.03
C SER A 50 1.79 21.80 -22.37
N SER A 51 0.57 21.26 -22.26
CA SER A 51 -0.69 21.95 -22.67
C SER A 51 -1.02 23.18 -21.83
N LEU A 52 -0.20 23.52 -20.84
CA LEU A 52 -0.31 24.74 -20.04
C LEU A 52 0.29 25.98 -20.72
N LYS A 53 0.61 25.92 -21.99
CA LYS A 53 1.22 27.01 -22.75
C LYS A 53 0.27 28.25 -22.85
N ARG A 54 0.42 29.15 -21.91
CA ARG A 54 0.31 30.57 -22.12
C ARG A 54 1.72 31.09 -22.39
N ASP A 55 1.89 32.18 -23.11
CA ASP A 55 3.15 32.71 -23.67
C ASP A 55 4.37 32.87 -22.72
N ALA A 56 4.32 32.40 -21.50
CA ALA A 56 5.38 32.39 -20.51
C ALA A 56 5.30 31.17 -19.60
N SER A 57 5.24 29.94 -20.16
CA SER A 57 5.24 28.72 -19.36
C SER A 57 6.66 28.23 -19.11
N VAL A 58 6.94 27.83 -17.86
CA VAL A 58 8.19 27.15 -17.49
C VAL A 58 8.30 25.84 -18.26
N ASP A 59 9.46 25.58 -18.85
CA ASP A 59 9.74 24.33 -19.55
C ASP A 59 9.58 23.13 -18.60
N PRO A 60 9.07 21.97 -19.07
CA PRO A 60 8.95 20.78 -18.25
C PRO A 60 10.25 20.34 -17.54
N LYS A 61 11.40 20.46 -18.19
CA LYS A 61 12.72 20.19 -17.59
C LYS A 61 12.97 21.13 -16.42
N ASP A 62 12.83 22.44 -16.64
CA ASP A 62 13.05 23.44 -15.61
C ASP A 62 12.06 23.29 -14.44
N MET A 63 10.79 22.98 -14.74
CA MET A 63 9.79 22.70 -13.70
C MET A 63 10.15 21.45 -12.88
N ALA A 64 10.62 20.39 -13.51
CA ALA A 64 11.09 19.19 -12.82
C ALA A 64 12.29 19.48 -11.91
N ILE A 65 13.30 20.22 -12.41
CA ILE A 65 14.46 20.66 -11.62
C ILE A 65 14.01 21.46 -10.40
N ILE A 66 13.11 22.45 -10.60
CA ILE A 66 12.59 23.30 -9.53
C ILE A 66 11.89 22.45 -8.46
N ILE A 67 11.07 21.48 -8.86
CA ILE A 67 10.35 20.61 -7.92
C ILE A 67 11.33 19.75 -7.14
N VAL A 68 12.25 19.04 -7.82
CA VAL A 68 13.24 18.15 -7.18
C VAL A 68 14.11 18.93 -6.21
N TYR A 69 14.67 20.06 -6.65
CA TYR A 69 15.46 20.92 -5.79
C TYR A 69 14.70 21.40 -4.57
N SER A 70 13.45 21.83 -4.76
CA SER A 70 12.60 22.28 -3.65
C SER A 70 12.37 21.18 -2.62
N TYR A 71 12.18 19.92 -3.07
CA TYR A 71 12.04 18.78 -2.16
C TYR A 71 13.35 18.49 -1.41
N ILE A 72 14.50 18.56 -2.08
CA ILE A 72 15.83 18.44 -1.45
C ILE A 72 15.99 19.50 -0.34
N MET A 73 15.55 20.73 -0.59
CA MET A 73 15.56 21.83 0.38
C MET A 73 14.44 21.75 1.46
N GLY A 74 13.66 20.66 1.48
CA GLY A 74 12.60 20.42 2.46
C GLY A 74 11.27 21.16 2.19
N HIS A 75 11.10 21.72 0.99
CA HIS A 75 9.89 22.42 0.56
C HIS A 75 9.00 21.48 -0.28
N THR A 76 8.04 20.79 0.36
CA THR A 76 7.21 19.76 -0.29
C THR A 76 5.82 20.26 -0.70
N SER A 77 5.35 21.41 -0.21
CA SER A 77 4.05 21.96 -0.60
C SER A 77 4.16 22.93 -1.77
N SER A 78 3.22 22.88 -2.72
CA SER A 78 3.23 23.77 -3.88
C SER A 78 3.31 25.27 -3.52
N ARG A 79 2.69 25.67 -2.38
CA ARG A 79 2.81 27.05 -1.87
C ARG A 79 4.18 27.38 -1.29
N SER A 80 4.89 26.40 -0.70
CA SER A 80 6.24 26.64 -0.25
C SER A 80 7.21 26.71 -1.43
N ILE A 81 6.99 25.89 -2.46
CA ILE A 81 7.75 25.91 -3.72
C ILE A 81 7.55 27.25 -4.42
N GLU A 82 6.31 27.74 -4.57
CA GLU A 82 6.04 29.08 -5.15
C GLU A 82 6.81 30.18 -4.41
N ARG A 83 6.85 30.15 -3.09
CA ARG A 83 7.63 31.13 -2.30
C ARG A 83 9.13 31.02 -2.52
N LEU A 84 9.62 29.79 -2.66
CA LEU A 84 11.03 29.53 -2.93
C LEU A 84 11.42 30.04 -4.32
N CYS A 85 10.58 29.81 -5.35
CA CYS A 85 10.79 30.30 -6.71
C CYS A 85 10.99 31.82 -6.82
N ARG A 86 10.54 32.59 -5.83
CA ARG A 86 10.67 34.07 -5.81
C ARG A 86 11.88 34.56 -5.02
N ARG A 87 12.63 33.70 -4.33
CA ARG A 87 13.65 34.11 -3.37
C ARG A 87 14.98 33.37 -3.50
N ASP A 88 14.93 32.18 -4.01
CA ASP A 88 16.07 31.30 -4.14
C ASP A 88 16.82 31.60 -5.43
N LEU A 89 18.13 31.88 -5.33
CA LEU A 89 18.94 32.28 -6.46
C LEU A 89 19.13 31.16 -7.48
N PHE A 90 19.26 29.92 -7.03
CA PHE A 90 19.35 28.79 -7.93
C PHE A 90 18.08 28.65 -8.78
N ILE A 91 16.90 28.69 -8.17
CA ILE A 91 15.63 28.61 -8.93
C ILE A 91 15.46 29.80 -9.87
N VAL A 92 15.81 30.99 -9.42
CA VAL A 92 15.77 32.21 -10.28
C VAL A 92 16.69 32.03 -11.49
N SER A 93 17.87 31.42 -11.32
CA SER A 93 18.76 31.11 -12.43
C SER A 93 18.19 30.10 -13.40
N VAL A 94 17.53 29.02 -12.88
CA VAL A 94 16.83 28.02 -13.70
C VAL A 94 15.68 28.65 -14.50
N LEU A 95 14.95 29.60 -13.93
CA LEU A 95 13.83 30.27 -14.58
C LEU A 95 14.26 31.24 -15.71
N ARG A 96 15.50 31.67 -15.75
CA ARG A 96 16.07 32.52 -16.85
C ARG A 96 15.19 33.74 -17.22
N GLY A 97 14.63 34.41 -16.22
CA GLY A 97 13.73 35.56 -16.42
C GLY A 97 12.26 35.22 -16.70
N ILE A 98 11.90 33.94 -16.77
CA ILE A 98 10.49 33.50 -16.81
C ILE A 98 9.86 33.80 -15.45
N PRO A 99 8.63 34.33 -15.39
CA PRO A 99 7.94 34.57 -14.13
C PRO A 99 7.78 33.31 -13.30
N ALA A 100 8.01 33.42 -11.97
CA ALA A 100 7.87 32.30 -11.04
C ALA A 100 6.48 31.67 -11.14
N PRO A 101 6.39 30.32 -11.29
CA PRO A 101 5.13 29.62 -11.36
C PRO A 101 4.35 29.73 -10.03
N ASP A 102 3.04 29.92 -10.13
CA ASP A 102 2.16 29.92 -8.97
C ASP A 102 1.94 28.48 -8.43
N HIS A 103 1.49 28.38 -7.18
CA HIS A 103 1.24 27.08 -6.54
C HIS A 103 0.18 26.24 -7.27
N THR A 104 -0.72 26.85 -8.02
CA THR A 104 -1.75 26.14 -8.80
C THR A 104 -1.13 25.48 -10.02
N THR A 105 -0.23 26.19 -10.71
CA THR A 105 0.55 25.67 -11.84
C THR A 105 1.45 24.51 -11.43
N ILE A 106 2.20 24.67 -10.34
CA ILE A 106 3.05 23.60 -9.78
C ILE A 106 2.19 22.36 -9.43
N ASN A 107 1.08 22.54 -8.72
CA ASN A 107 0.22 21.44 -8.34
C ASN A 107 -0.45 20.75 -9.55
N ARG A 108 -0.83 21.50 -10.58
CA ARG A 108 -1.36 20.94 -11.83
C ARG A 108 -0.29 20.14 -12.58
N PHE A 109 0.94 20.66 -12.65
CA PHE A 109 2.05 19.96 -13.27
C PHE A 109 2.28 18.61 -12.61
N ILE A 110 2.44 18.56 -11.29
CA ILE A 110 2.64 17.31 -10.53
C ILE A 110 1.47 16.33 -10.79
N LYS A 111 0.21 16.82 -10.71
CA LYS A 111 -0.95 15.95 -10.87
C LYS A 111 -1.12 15.36 -12.27
N ARG A 112 -0.72 16.08 -13.31
CA ARG A 112 -0.88 15.62 -14.69
C ARG A 112 0.25 14.72 -15.14
N ASN A 113 1.42 14.90 -14.56
CA ASN A 113 2.66 14.27 -14.99
C ASN A 113 3.16 13.17 -14.02
N GLY A 114 2.27 12.54 -13.23
CA GLY A 114 2.69 11.54 -12.25
C GLY A 114 3.47 10.38 -12.85
N LYS A 115 3.04 9.85 -14.00
CA LYS A 115 3.75 8.79 -14.71
C LYS A 115 5.09 9.24 -15.28
N GLN A 116 5.15 10.46 -15.78
CA GLN A 116 6.38 11.07 -16.32
C GLN A 116 7.39 11.37 -15.22
N ILE A 117 6.92 11.79 -14.03
CA ILE A 117 7.77 11.99 -12.84
C ILE A 117 8.34 10.64 -12.38
N GLU A 118 7.53 9.59 -12.37
CA GLU A 118 8.00 8.24 -12.09
C GLU A 118 9.02 7.76 -13.13
N ASP A 119 8.77 8.01 -14.40
CA ASP A 119 9.71 7.65 -15.47
C ASP A 119 11.03 8.41 -15.35
N LEU A 120 10.96 9.70 -15.08
CA LEU A 120 12.15 10.54 -14.80
C LEU A 120 12.97 10.00 -13.63
N PHE A 121 12.31 9.54 -12.56
CA PHE A 121 13.01 8.90 -11.44
C PHE A 121 13.83 7.68 -11.91
N TYR A 122 13.24 6.79 -12.72
CA TYR A 122 13.97 5.62 -13.23
C TYR A 122 15.07 5.98 -14.23
N GLN A 123 14.92 7.04 -15.01
CA GLN A 123 16.01 7.55 -15.85
C GLN A 123 17.19 8.00 -15.01
N VAL A 124 16.94 8.72 -13.89
CA VAL A 124 17.99 9.11 -12.92
C VAL A 124 18.66 7.88 -12.32
N VAL A 125 17.88 6.88 -11.90
CA VAL A 125 18.40 5.62 -11.34
C VAL A 125 19.28 4.89 -12.36
N ASN A 126 18.87 4.80 -13.62
CA ASN A 126 19.66 4.21 -14.69
C ASN A 126 20.98 4.97 -14.89
N LYS A 127 20.92 6.30 -14.90
CA LYS A 127 22.13 7.16 -15.01
C LYS A 127 23.08 6.94 -13.85
N LEU A 128 22.59 6.86 -12.60
CA LEU A 128 23.41 6.53 -11.43
C LEU A 128 24.08 5.16 -11.57
N GLY A 129 23.35 4.20 -12.12
CA GLY A 129 23.93 2.90 -12.45
C GLY A 129 25.02 2.98 -13.49
N ASP A 130 24.89 3.79 -14.55
CA ASP A 130 25.85 3.89 -15.63
C ASP A 130 27.15 4.60 -15.23
N ILE A 131 27.08 5.53 -14.27
CA ILE A 131 28.26 6.18 -13.69
C ILE A 131 28.92 5.38 -12.57
N GLY A 132 28.36 4.19 -12.20
CA GLY A 132 28.96 3.28 -11.23
C GLY A 132 28.63 3.56 -9.75
N GLU A 133 27.64 4.42 -9.46
CA GLU A 133 27.18 4.72 -8.10
C GLU A 133 26.37 3.57 -7.47
N LEU A 134 25.82 2.66 -8.28
CA LEU A 134 25.02 1.53 -7.83
C LEU A 134 25.80 0.22 -7.96
N GLY A 135 25.66 -0.65 -6.95
CA GLY A 135 26.30 -1.97 -6.92
C GLY A 135 25.72 -2.96 -7.93
N ARG A 136 24.43 -2.83 -8.29
CA ARG A 136 23.70 -3.63 -9.28
C ARG A 136 23.66 -5.14 -8.99
N GLU A 137 24.13 -5.57 -7.82
CA GLU A 137 24.16 -6.99 -7.45
C GLU A 137 23.00 -7.40 -6.51
N THR A 138 22.80 -6.61 -5.46
CA THR A 138 21.82 -6.92 -4.41
C THR A 138 20.85 -5.76 -4.22
N VAL A 139 19.57 -6.03 -4.34
CA VAL A 139 18.50 -5.07 -4.00
C VAL A 139 17.93 -5.38 -2.62
N PHE A 140 17.76 -4.32 -1.81
CA PHE A 140 17.19 -4.38 -0.47
C PHE A 140 15.80 -3.78 -0.48
N GLN A 141 14.77 -4.58 -0.13
CA GLN A 141 13.41 -4.07 -0.03
C GLN A 141 12.97 -3.98 1.43
N ASP A 142 12.32 -2.88 1.78
CA ASP A 142 11.63 -2.72 3.07
C ASP A 142 10.39 -1.83 2.90
N GLY A 143 9.44 -1.95 3.82
CA GLY A 143 8.17 -1.26 3.81
C GLY A 143 7.97 -0.33 4.99
N THR A 144 7.30 0.79 4.75
CA THR A 144 6.91 1.70 5.81
C THR A 144 5.50 2.23 5.61
N LYS A 145 4.79 2.48 6.71
CA LYS A 145 3.44 3.02 6.69
C LYS A 145 3.50 4.53 6.77
N ILE A 146 2.84 5.19 5.80
CA ILE A 146 2.70 6.64 5.74
C ILE A 146 1.22 6.97 5.88
N GLU A 147 0.87 7.93 6.76
CA GLU A 147 -0.52 8.35 6.94
C GLU A 147 -1.10 8.94 5.66
N SER A 148 -2.33 8.59 5.34
CA SER A 148 -3.09 9.28 4.29
C SER A 148 -3.54 10.67 4.78
N ARG A 149 -3.98 11.50 3.87
CA ARG A 149 -4.58 12.80 4.21
C ARG A 149 -5.88 12.68 5.00
N ALA A 150 -6.54 11.54 4.99
CA ALA A 150 -7.81 11.31 5.66
C ALA A 150 -7.71 11.43 7.19
N GLY A 151 -8.80 11.82 7.82
CA GLY A 151 -8.90 11.90 9.27
C GLY A 151 -9.05 10.51 9.92
N LYS A 152 -8.56 10.38 11.14
CA LYS A 152 -8.58 9.10 11.90
C LYS A 152 -9.98 8.55 12.21
N TYR A 153 -11.01 9.37 12.18
CA TYR A 153 -12.39 8.98 12.50
C TYR A 153 -13.25 8.71 11.25
N THR A 154 -12.66 8.60 10.08
CA THR A 154 -13.37 8.36 8.81
C THR A 154 -13.46 6.89 8.43
N PHE A 155 -13.27 5.98 9.39
CA PHE A 155 -13.21 4.54 9.16
C PHE A 155 -14.55 3.93 8.75
N VAL A 156 -14.47 3.00 7.80
CA VAL A 156 -15.53 2.08 7.40
C VAL A 156 -14.99 0.67 7.50
N TRP A 157 -15.60 -0.15 8.36
CA TRP A 157 -15.18 -1.53 8.58
C TRP A 157 -16.01 -2.48 7.74
N LYS A 158 -15.39 -3.37 6.95
CA LYS A 158 -16.07 -4.33 6.08
C LYS A 158 -17.11 -5.16 6.84
N GLY A 159 -16.72 -5.82 7.92
CA GLY A 159 -17.63 -6.63 8.71
C GLY A 159 -18.79 -5.87 9.39
N PHE A 160 -18.65 -4.55 9.62
CA PHE A 160 -19.75 -3.70 10.07
C PHE A 160 -20.73 -3.42 8.92
N VAL A 161 -20.20 -3.14 7.72
CA VAL A 161 -21.02 -2.87 6.53
C VAL A 161 -21.79 -4.14 6.13
N GLU A 162 -21.12 -5.28 6.01
CA GLU A 162 -21.74 -6.59 5.72
C GLU A 162 -22.88 -6.91 6.70
N LYS A 163 -22.61 -6.83 8.01
CA LYS A 163 -23.63 -7.09 9.04
C LYS A 163 -24.83 -6.13 8.96
N ASN A 164 -24.62 -4.88 8.54
CA ASN A 164 -25.72 -3.94 8.39
C ASN A 164 -26.44 -4.11 7.06
N ALA A 165 -25.76 -4.55 6.00
CA ALA A 165 -26.37 -4.95 4.74
C ALA A 165 -27.34 -6.12 4.98
N ASP A 166 -26.90 -7.19 5.67
CA ASP A 166 -27.77 -8.33 6.02
C ASP A 166 -29.03 -7.89 6.80
N LYS A 167 -28.86 -6.99 7.78
CA LYS A 167 -29.99 -6.44 8.54
C LYS A 167 -30.92 -5.59 7.66
N CYS A 168 -30.36 -4.84 6.72
CA CYS A 168 -31.12 -4.02 5.79
C CYS A 168 -31.93 -4.90 4.83
N GLU A 169 -31.31 -5.95 4.29
CA GLU A 169 -32.00 -6.96 3.49
C GLU A 169 -33.17 -7.60 4.25
N ALA A 170 -32.95 -8.02 5.48
CA ALA A 170 -34.01 -8.59 6.32
C ALA A 170 -35.18 -7.61 6.58
N ARG A 171 -34.89 -6.27 6.64
CA ARG A 171 -35.95 -5.25 6.75
C ARG A 171 -36.68 -5.09 5.44
N LEU A 172 -35.97 -5.02 4.29
CA LEU A 172 -36.59 -4.92 2.97
C LEU A 172 -37.54 -6.07 2.69
N ARG A 173 -37.19 -7.33 3.07
CA ARG A 173 -38.11 -8.48 3.01
C ARG A 173 -39.37 -8.27 3.86
N LYS A 174 -39.26 -7.67 5.07
CA LYS A 174 -40.45 -7.32 5.89
C LYS A 174 -41.28 -6.22 5.27
N LEU A 175 -40.66 -5.25 4.59
CA LEU A 175 -41.37 -4.19 3.89
C LEU A 175 -42.11 -4.73 2.66
N LEU A 176 -41.61 -5.75 1.97
CA LEU A 176 -42.34 -6.46 0.91
C LEU A 176 -43.60 -7.15 1.47
N ARG A 177 -43.57 -7.78 2.62
CA ARG A 177 -44.77 -8.29 3.29
C ARG A 177 -45.77 -7.18 3.61
N THR A 178 -45.30 -6.02 4.00
CA THR A 178 -46.17 -4.87 4.29
C THR A 178 -46.78 -4.32 3.02
N SER A 179 -46.05 -4.27 1.90
CA SER A 179 -46.59 -3.85 0.60
C SER A 179 -47.70 -4.78 0.11
N ASN A 180 -47.53 -6.09 0.32
CA ASN A 180 -48.60 -7.09 0.02
C ASN A 180 -49.86 -6.83 0.81
N ARG A 181 -49.77 -6.56 2.13
CA ARG A 181 -50.93 -6.23 2.98
C ARG A 181 -51.63 -4.94 2.56
N LEU A 182 -50.92 -4.03 1.92
CA LEU A 182 -51.48 -2.78 1.41
C LEU A 182 -51.97 -2.89 -0.05
N GLY A 183 -51.91 -4.08 -0.65
CA GLY A 183 -52.32 -4.34 -2.04
C GLY A 183 -51.42 -3.72 -3.09
N LEU A 184 -50.17 -3.42 -2.74
CA LEU A 184 -49.18 -2.78 -3.62
C LEU A 184 -48.25 -3.78 -4.30
N SER A 185 -48.17 -5.03 -3.81
CA SER A 185 -47.44 -6.12 -4.42
C SER A 185 -48.20 -7.45 -4.16
N MET A 186 -47.98 -8.41 -5.06
CA MET A 186 -48.50 -9.75 -4.94
C MET A 186 -47.40 -10.82 -4.83
N LEU A 187 -46.15 -10.43 -4.83
CA LEU A 187 -45.04 -11.38 -4.78
C LEU A 187 -44.90 -11.98 -3.38
N CYS A 188 -44.88 -13.32 -3.30
CA CYS A 188 -44.54 -14.02 -2.06
C CYS A 188 -43.03 -13.96 -1.85
N GLU A 189 -42.57 -13.56 -0.67
CA GLU A 189 -41.16 -13.43 -0.39
C GLU A 189 -40.43 -14.76 -0.20
N GLU A 190 -41.18 -15.85 0.07
CA GLU A 190 -40.61 -17.18 0.31
C GLU A 190 -39.96 -17.71 -0.96
N GLY A 191 -38.65 -17.99 -0.89
CA GLY A 191 -37.86 -18.50 -2.02
C GLY A 191 -37.37 -17.44 -3.04
N LEU A 192 -37.74 -16.15 -2.88
CA LEU A 192 -37.21 -15.09 -3.73
C LEU A 192 -35.73 -14.78 -3.40
N ASP A 193 -34.94 -14.65 -4.44
CA ASP A 193 -33.62 -14.05 -4.30
C ASP A 193 -33.74 -12.55 -3.93
N PHE A 194 -32.64 -11.99 -3.41
CA PHE A 194 -32.69 -10.59 -2.95
C PHE A 194 -32.88 -9.61 -4.12
N THR A 195 -32.36 -9.91 -5.30
CA THR A 195 -32.49 -9.07 -6.49
C THR A 195 -33.98 -8.88 -6.85
N SER A 196 -34.78 -9.96 -6.81
CA SER A 196 -36.22 -9.93 -7.04
C SER A 196 -36.96 -9.08 -5.99
N VAL A 197 -36.57 -9.22 -4.70
CA VAL A 197 -37.14 -8.39 -3.63
C VAL A 197 -36.82 -6.91 -3.82
N TYR A 198 -35.59 -6.60 -4.20
CA TYR A 198 -35.12 -5.22 -4.45
C TYR A 198 -35.88 -4.59 -5.62
N THR A 199 -36.01 -5.31 -6.74
CA THR A 199 -36.72 -4.84 -7.95
C THR A 199 -38.18 -4.60 -7.66
N GLU A 200 -38.86 -5.54 -7.00
CA GLU A 200 -40.29 -5.38 -6.64
C GLU A 200 -40.50 -4.17 -5.72
N LEU A 201 -39.62 -3.93 -4.76
CA LEU A 201 -39.72 -2.76 -3.89
C LEU A 201 -39.46 -1.44 -4.61
N LEU A 202 -38.66 -1.43 -5.68
CA LEU A 202 -38.58 -0.28 -6.58
C LEU A 202 -39.90 -0.03 -7.30
N ASP A 203 -40.55 -1.09 -7.82
CA ASP A 203 -41.85 -0.97 -8.48
C ASP A 203 -42.95 -0.54 -7.50
N VAL A 204 -42.94 -1.07 -6.28
CA VAL A 204 -43.85 -0.61 -5.19
C VAL A 204 -43.68 0.87 -4.91
N LYS A 205 -42.45 1.36 -4.89
CA LYS A 205 -42.15 2.78 -4.72
C LYS A 205 -42.74 3.61 -5.84
N CYS A 206 -42.56 3.23 -7.11
CA CYS A 206 -43.16 3.91 -8.26
C CYS A 206 -44.70 3.89 -8.19
N ARG A 207 -45.31 2.74 -7.87
CA ARG A 207 -46.74 2.63 -7.69
C ARG A 207 -47.31 3.56 -6.61
N ILE A 208 -46.57 3.84 -5.54
CA ILE A 208 -46.99 4.78 -4.50
C ILE A 208 -46.85 6.23 -5.01
N GLU A 209 -45.81 6.55 -5.78
CA GLU A 209 -45.60 7.87 -6.42
C GLU A 209 -46.77 8.19 -7.37
N ASP A 210 -47.25 7.21 -8.15
CA ASP A 210 -48.36 7.34 -9.09
C ASP A 210 -49.72 7.61 -8.40
N LEU A 211 -49.86 7.28 -7.09
CA LEU A 211 -51.09 7.56 -6.35
C LEU A 211 -51.32 9.03 -6.02
N GLY A 212 -50.37 9.92 -6.31
CA GLY A 212 -50.48 11.38 -6.09
C GLY A 212 -50.61 11.78 -4.61
N LEU A 213 -50.13 10.93 -3.69
CA LEU A 213 -50.12 11.21 -2.26
C LEU A 213 -49.04 12.22 -1.90
N ASP A 214 -49.31 13.03 -0.86
CA ASP A 214 -48.29 13.95 -0.32
C ASP A 214 -47.18 13.15 0.41
N LEU A 215 -46.11 12.87 -0.33
CA LEU A 215 -44.98 12.06 0.16
C LEU A 215 -44.13 12.83 1.20
N ASP A 216 -44.21 14.17 1.21
CA ASP A 216 -43.47 15.04 2.13
C ASP A 216 -44.31 15.48 3.34
N ALA A 217 -45.54 14.97 3.47
CA ALA A 217 -46.41 15.28 4.58
C ALA A 217 -45.68 15.22 5.93
N PRO A 218 -45.72 16.25 6.79
CA PRO A 218 -44.99 16.27 8.04
C PRO A 218 -45.51 15.20 9.02
N ALA A 219 -44.59 14.39 9.52
CA ALA A 219 -44.85 13.48 10.64
C ALA A 219 -44.88 14.29 11.95
N GLY A 220 -46.00 14.34 12.67
CA GLY A 220 -46.09 15.08 13.92
C GLY A 220 -47.00 14.41 14.96
N ARG A 221 -46.93 14.87 16.22
CA ARG A 221 -47.83 14.41 17.31
C ARG A 221 -49.27 14.64 16.91
N GLY A 222 -50.09 13.57 16.86
CA GLY A 222 -51.53 13.63 16.55
C GLY A 222 -51.88 13.47 15.06
N ARG A 223 -50.95 13.46 14.13
CA ARG A 223 -51.20 13.25 12.70
C ARG A 223 -50.74 11.86 12.29
N ARG A 224 -51.67 10.96 11.99
CA ARG A 224 -51.30 9.64 11.44
C ARG A 224 -50.95 9.79 9.96
N LEU A 225 -49.71 9.48 9.58
CA LEU A 225 -49.31 9.37 8.19
C LEU A 225 -50.07 8.23 7.50
N ASP A 226 -50.41 8.43 6.25
CA ASP A 226 -50.95 7.37 5.39
C ASP A 226 -49.98 6.15 5.42
N PRO A 227 -50.46 4.93 5.64
CA PRO A 227 -49.62 3.73 5.67
C PRO A 227 -48.77 3.55 4.40
N LYS A 228 -49.26 3.98 3.22
CA LYS A 228 -48.54 3.89 1.96
C LYS A 228 -47.37 4.92 1.92
N VAL A 229 -47.59 6.15 2.39
CA VAL A 229 -46.56 7.19 2.51
C VAL A 229 -45.48 6.72 3.52
N LYS A 230 -45.89 6.12 4.63
CA LYS A 230 -44.93 5.57 5.59
C LYS A 230 -44.10 4.45 4.96
N LEU A 231 -44.75 3.52 4.22
CA LEU A 231 -44.06 2.44 3.50
C LEU A 231 -43.04 3.03 2.49
N TYR A 232 -43.46 3.99 1.67
CA TYR A 232 -42.61 4.67 0.69
C TYR A 232 -41.33 5.21 1.31
N ARG A 233 -41.43 5.91 2.43
CA ARG A 233 -40.25 6.49 3.12
C ARG A 233 -39.31 5.42 3.62
N LEU A 234 -39.84 4.37 4.25
CA LEU A 234 -39.02 3.26 4.77
C LEU A 234 -38.35 2.48 3.64
N VAL A 235 -39.07 2.20 2.56
CA VAL A 235 -38.51 1.53 1.37
C VAL A 235 -37.42 2.39 0.74
N SER A 236 -37.69 3.70 0.51
CA SER A 236 -36.73 4.61 -0.09
C SER A 236 -35.44 4.76 0.73
N GLU A 237 -35.59 4.82 2.06
CA GLU A 237 -34.43 4.90 2.97
C GLU A 237 -33.61 3.60 2.96
N ASP A 238 -34.25 2.44 3.05
CA ASP A 238 -33.53 1.16 3.12
C ASP A 238 -32.97 0.75 1.75
N LEU A 239 -33.62 1.06 0.62
CA LEU A 239 -33.05 0.89 -0.72
C LEU A 239 -31.81 1.75 -0.94
N ARG A 240 -31.80 2.98 -0.44
CA ARG A 240 -30.61 3.83 -0.48
C ARG A 240 -29.49 3.25 0.37
N LYS A 241 -29.78 2.80 1.61
CA LYS A 241 -28.79 2.23 2.51
C LYS A 241 -28.14 0.97 1.95
N ILE A 242 -28.94 0.07 1.36
CA ILE A 242 -28.36 -1.16 0.79
C ILE A 242 -27.40 -0.86 -0.34
N ARG A 243 -27.76 0.08 -1.23
CA ARG A 243 -26.87 0.54 -2.28
C ARG A 243 -25.58 1.16 -1.73
N ASP A 244 -25.70 2.02 -0.71
CA ASP A 244 -24.52 2.63 -0.05
C ASP A 244 -23.62 1.54 0.60
N TYR A 245 -24.18 0.45 1.10
CA TYR A 245 -23.42 -0.69 1.64
C TYR A 245 -22.75 -1.50 0.53
N ASP A 246 -23.44 -1.78 -0.57
CA ASP A 246 -22.88 -2.51 -1.71
C ASP A 246 -21.73 -1.73 -2.35
N GLU A 247 -21.89 -0.42 -2.53
CA GLU A 247 -20.83 0.47 -3.00
C GLU A 247 -19.61 0.44 -2.05
N ALA A 248 -19.86 0.49 -0.73
CA ALA A 248 -18.79 0.44 0.26
C ALA A 248 -18.06 -0.93 0.25
N ILE A 249 -18.79 -2.04 0.11
CA ILE A 249 -18.20 -3.39 0.01
C ILE A 249 -17.37 -3.50 -1.27
N ALA A 250 -17.88 -3.01 -2.40
CA ALA A 250 -17.16 -3.00 -3.67
C ALA A 250 -15.87 -2.16 -3.60
N MET A 251 -15.93 -0.97 -2.99
CA MET A 251 -14.74 -0.12 -2.79
C MET A 251 -13.71 -0.74 -1.85
N ILE A 252 -14.13 -1.43 -0.79
CA ILE A 252 -13.21 -2.12 0.13
C ILE A 252 -12.55 -3.30 -0.58
N GLY A 253 -13.29 -4.01 -1.45
CA GLY A 253 -12.80 -5.19 -2.15
C GLY A 253 -12.60 -6.41 -1.25
N GLU A 254 -12.00 -7.48 -1.79
CA GLU A 254 -11.87 -8.76 -1.07
C GLU A 254 -10.77 -8.74 -0.01
N ASN A 255 -9.62 -8.15 -0.31
CA ASN A 255 -8.40 -8.25 0.49
C ASN A 255 -8.37 -7.29 1.68
N ARG A 256 -9.08 -6.16 1.60
CA ARG A 256 -9.09 -5.16 2.68
C ARG A 256 -10.20 -5.41 3.69
N LYS A 257 -9.95 -5.01 4.92
CA LYS A 257 -10.94 -5.08 6.03
C LYS A 257 -11.54 -3.73 6.40
N SER A 258 -11.03 -2.66 5.83
CA SER A 258 -11.46 -1.29 6.13
C SER A 258 -11.04 -0.33 5.03
N MET A 259 -11.75 0.78 4.93
CA MET A 259 -11.37 1.96 4.14
C MET A 259 -11.67 3.24 4.92
N SER A 260 -11.21 4.39 4.41
CA SER A 260 -11.62 5.70 4.88
C SER A 260 -12.73 6.26 3.98
N LYS A 261 -13.73 6.94 4.57
CA LYS A 261 -14.79 7.64 3.80
C LYS A 261 -14.26 8.75 2.90
N THR A 262 -13.18 9.40 3.32
CA THR A 262 -12.61 10.55 2.61
C THR A 262 -11.46 10.18 1.69
N ASP A 263 -10.91 8.99 1.86
CA ASP A 263 -9.84 8.40 1.04
C ASP A 263 -10.07 6.90 0.93
N PRO A 264 -10.95 6.47 -0.01
CA PRO A 264 -11.35 5.06 -0.11
C PRO A 264 -10.20 4.08 -0.36
N ASP A 265 -9.10 4.54 -0.94
CA ASP A 265 -7.90 3.72 -1.17
C ASP A 265 -7.13 3.46 0.12
N ALA A 266 -7.19 4.38 1.09
CA ALA A 266 -6.46 4.24 2.34
C ALA A 266 -7.06 3.17 3.26
N THR A 267 -6.19 2.29 3.77
CA THR A 267 -6.56 1.23 4.72
C THR A 267 -6.16 1.65 6.13
N PHE A 268 -6.98 1.31 7.13
CA PHE A 268 -6.63 1.56 8.53
C PHE A 268 -5.56 0.60 9.01
N MET A 269 -4.38 1.15 9.33
CA MET A 269 -3.18 0.42 9.72
C MET A 269 -2.67 0.88 11.08
N ARG A 270 -2.00 -0.03 11.82
CA ARG A 270 -1.25 0.35 13.01
C ARG A 270 0.06 1.00 12.56
N MET A 271 0.32 2.22 13.05
CA MET A 271 1.55 2.94 12.74
C MET A 271 2.69 2.47 13.64
N LYS A 272 3.93 2.40 13.12
CA LYS A 272 5.13 2.09 13.93
C LYS A 272 5.39 3.21 14.95
N GLU A 273 5.13 4.46 14.56
CA GLU A 273 5.37 5.67 15.34
C GLU A 273 4.11 6.09 16.12
N ASP A 274 3.57 5.18 16.93
CA ASP A 274 2.49 5.50 17.85
C ASP A 274 3.10 6.01 19.17
N ALA A 275 3.28 7.33 19.27
CA ALA A 275 3.86 7.98 20.45
C ALA A 275 3.11 7.66 21.77
N MET A 276 1.83 7.32 21.68
CA MET A 276 1.00 6.95 22.83
C MET A 276 0.98 5.45 23.11
N MET A 277 1.61 4.63 22.28
CA MET A 277 1.65 3.16 22.36
C MET A 277 0.28 2.49 22.57
N ASN A 278 -0.81 3.18 22.20
CA ASN A 278 -2.18 2.70 22.39
C ASN A 278 -2.72 1.86 21.23
N GLY A 279 -1.89 1.62 20.23
CA GLY A 279 -2.23 0.83 19.05
C GLY A 279 -3.26 1.49 18.13
N GLN A 280 -3.35 2.82 18.15
CA GLN A 280 -4.29 3.57 17.33
C GLN A 280 -4.11 3.25 15.86
N LEU A 281 -5.23 2.93 15.20
CA LEU A 281 -5.29 2.76 13.76
C LEU A 281 -5.47 4.10 13.08
N LYS A 282 -4.70 4.33 12.01
CA LYS A 282 -4.83 5.50 11.15
C LYS A 282 -5.00 5.08 9.70
N PRO A 283 -5.74 5.86 8.88
CA PRO A 283 -5.79 5.61 7.44
C PRO A 283 -4.40 5.85 6.86
N ALA A 284 -3.86 4.86 6.17
CA ALA A 284 -2.48 4.87 5.71
C ALA A 284 -2.31 4.03 4.44
N TYR A 285 -1.18 4.23 3.80
CA TYR A 285 -0.65 3.42 2.73
C TYR A 285 0.63 2.73 3.18
N ASN A 286 0.91 1.59 2.59
CA ASN A 286 2.16 0.86 2.76
C ASN A 286 3.10 1.23 1.62
N LEU A 287 4.04 2.13 1.90
CA LEU A 287 5.08 2.55 0.96
C LEU A 287 6.23 1.55 1.03
N GLN A 288 6.59 1.01 -0.11
CA GLN A 288 7.71 0.10 -0.29
C GLN A 288 8.84 0.81 -1.00
N CYS A 289 10.06 0.65 -0.51
CA CYS A 289 11.25 1.15 -1.16
C CYS A 289 12.22 0.00 -1.42
N ALA A 290 12.80 0.01 -2.60
CA ALA A 290 13.95 -0.79 -2.96
C ALA A 290 15.19 0.09 -2.95
N SER A 291 16.28 -0.36 -2.33
CA SER A 291 17.52 0.40 -2.20
C SER A 291 18.73 -0.41 -2.63
N ASP A 292 19.72 0.30 -3.16
CA ASP A 292 21.05 -0.20 -3.52
C ASP A 292 22.06 0.92 -3.27
N SER A 293 23.21 0.63 -2.64
CA SER A 293 24.31 1.59 -2.38
C SER A 293 23.86 2.90 -1.73
N ASN A 294 22.89 2.83 -0.78
CA ASN A 294 22.25 3.97 -0.10
C ASN A 294 21.32 4.83 -0.98
N TYR A 295 21.11 4.48 -2.24
CA TYR A 295 20.11 5.11 -3.10
C TYR A 295 18.80 4.35 -3.10
N ILE A 296 17.68 5.05 -3.19
CA ILE A 296 16.39 4.44 -3.49
C ILE A 296 16.34 4.20 -5.00
N VAL A 297 16.21 2.93 -5.40
CA VAL A 297 16.21 2.51 -6.81
C VAL A 297 14.83 2.10 -7.30
N GLY A 298 13.85 2.00 -6.39
CA GLY A 298 12.47 1.71 -6.74
C GLY A 298 11.51 2.02 -5.61
N CYS A 299 10.28 2.38 -5.98
CA CYS A 299 9.20 2.62 -5.06
C CYS A 299 7.91 1.99 -5.56
N THR A 300 7.14 1.41 -4.64
CA THR A 300 5.74 1.02 -4.87
C THR A 300 4.88 1.39 -3.66
N ILE A 301 3.59 1.53 -3.88
CA ILE A 301 2.64 1.85 -2.82
C ILE A 301 1.50 0.82 -2.82
N SER A 302 1.08 0.37 -1.65
CA SER A 302 0.01 -0.62 -1.50
C SER A 302 -0.98 -0.19 -0.43
N CYS A 303 -2.21 -0.67 -0.56
CA CYS A 303 -3.25 -0.58 0.47
C CYS A 303 -3.18 -1.71 1.50
N ASP A 304 -2.25 -2.66 1.35
CA ASP A 304 -2.11 -3.82 2.21
C ASP A 304 -1.43 -3.46 3.54
N ARG A 305 -1.90 -4.10 4.61
CA ARG A 305 -1.35 -3.89 5.96
C ARG A 305 -0.01 -4.58 6.19
N THR A 306 0.30 -5.56 5.36
CA THR A 306 1.46 -6.45 5.46
C THR A 306 2.24 -6.42 4.16
N ASP A 307 3.48 -6.86 4.22
CA ASP A 307 4.41 -6.81 3.10
C ASP A 307 4.38 -8.09 2.24
N TYR A 308 3.50 -9.07 2.57
CA TYR A 308 3.45 -10.39 1.92
C TYR A 308 3.27 -10.34 0.41
N GLU A 309 2.49 -9.37 -0.10
CA GLU A 309 2.15 -9.25 -1.52
C GLU A 309 2.95 -8.16 -2.25
N THR A 310 3.90 -7.50 -1.57
CA THR A 310 4.58 -6.30 -2.11
C THR A 310 5.91 -6.60 -2.81
N CYS A 311 6.47 -7.80 -2.62
CA CYS A 311 7.72 -8.22 -3.26
C CYS A 311 7.59 -8.29 -4.78
N ILE A 312 6.62 -9.06 -5.28
CA ILE A 312 6.45 -9.32 -6.71
C ILE A 312 6.23 -8.03 -7.51
N PRO A 313 5.29 -7.13 -7.13
CA PRO A 313 5.10 -5.87 -7.86
C PRO A 313 6.35 -4.98 -7.89
N MET A 314 7.15 -4.99 -6.83
CA MET A 314 8.42 -4.26 -6.80
C MET A 314 9.42 -4.83 -7.80
N MET A 315 9.62 -6.15 -7.78
CA MET A 315 10.61 -6.80 -8.65
C MET A 315 10.22 -6.72 -10.12
N GLU A 316 8.92 -6.90 -10.45
CA GLU A 316 8.41 -6.69 -11.81
C GLU A 316 8.64 -5.26 -12.31
N LYS A 317 8.43 -4.27 -11.44
CA LYS A 317 8.68 -2.87 -11.77
C LYS A 317 10.17 -2.60 -12.01
N LEU A 318 11.06 -3.12 -11.18
CA LEU A 318 12.50 -2.97 -11.36
C LEU A 318 12.97 -3.64 -12.66
N ASP A 319 12.50 -4.86 -12.96
CA ASP A 319 12.82 -5.57 -14.20
C ASP A 319 12.36 -4.82 -15.46
N GLN A 320 11.25 -4.07 -15.37
CA GLN A 320 10.71 -3.29 -16.49
C GLN A 320 11.41 -1.94 -16.68
N LYS A 321 11.86 -1.33 -15.60
CA LYS A 321 12.32 0.08 -15.60
C LYS A 321 13.84 0.24 -15.59
N LEU A 322 14.58 -0.74 -15.08
CA LEU A 322 16.03 -0.68 -15.00
C LEU A 322 16.69 -1.34 -16.22
N GLY A 323 17.82 -0.78 -16.66
CA GLY A 323 18.65 -1.34 -17.75
C GLY A 323 19.46 -2.57 -17.36
N TRP A 324 19.31 -3.07 -16.12
CA TRP A 324 19.97 -4.26 -15.59
C TRP A 324 19.06 -5.07 -14.71
N LYS A 325 19.49 -6.27 -14.33
CA LYS A 325 18.79 -7.15 -13.41
C LYS A 325 19.64 -7.46 -12.20
N TYR A 326 19.06 -7.38 -11.00
CA TYR A 326 19.70 -7.79 -9.77
C TYR A 326 19.84 -9.32 -9.68
N SER A 327 20.92 -9.80 -9.07
CA SER A 327 21.10 -11.23 -8.81
C SER A 327 20.53 -11.66 -7.45
N ASN A 328 20.58 -10.76 -6.47
CA ASN A 328 20.15 -11.03 -5.11
C ASN A 328 19.01 -10.11 -4.69
N TYR A 329 18.05 -10.69 -3.97
CA TYR A 329 16.97 -9.97 -3.33
C TYR A 329 17.07 -10.13 -1.81
N CYS A 330 17.08 -9.06 -1.06
CA CYS A 330 17.15 -9.09 0.40
C CYS A 330 15.98 -8.34 1.03
N ALA A 331 15.29 -9.00 1.97
CA ALA A 331 14.18 -8.41 2.70
C ALA A 331 14.03 -9.00 4.11
N ASP A 332 13.16 -8.37 4.92
CA ASP A 332 12.86 -8.85 6.26
C ASP A 332 11.84 -10.01 6.28
N SER A 333 11.45 -10.41 7.48
CA SER A 333 10.50 -11.52 7.70
C SER A 333 9.05 -11.20 7.27
N GLY A 334 8.75 -9.95 6.95
CA GLY A 334 7.46 -9.55 6.37
C GLY A 334 7.23 -10.08 4.97
N TYR A 335 8.29 -10.50 4.28
CA TYR A 335 8.25 -11.04 2.91
C TYR A 335 8.36 -12.56 2.84
N ASP A 336 8.43 -13.26 3.98
CA ASP A 336 8.59 -14.72 4.09
C ASP A 336 7.28 -15.44 3.71
N THR A 337 7.06 -15.60 2.40
CA THR A 337 5.93 -16.36 1.82
C THR A 337 6.42 -17.32 0.74
N VAL A 338 5.75 -18.48 0.61
CA VAL A 338 6.04 -19.46 -0.47
C VAL A 338 5.97 -18.80 -1.84
N ARG A 339 4.99 -17.93 -2.05
CA ARG A 339 4.78 -17.22 -3.31
C ARG A 339 5.99 -16.35 -3.69
N ASN A 340 6.53 -15.60 -2.73
CA ASN A 340 7.67 -14.73 -2.96
C ASN A 340 8.95 -15.54 -3.25
N PHE A 341 9.22 -16.59 -2.46
CA PHE A 341 10.36 -17.46 -2.73
C PHE A 341 10.30 -18.08 -4.13
N ASN A 342 9.16 -18.68 -4.47
CA ASN A 342 8.99 -19.34 -5.77
C ASN A 342 9.09 -18.34 -6.93
N TYR A 343 8.55 -17.14 -6.80
CA TYR A 343 8.68 -16.09 -7.80
C TYR A 343 10.15 -15.69 -8.00
N LEU A 344 10.87 -15.44 -6.91
CA LEU A 344 12.27 -15.01 -6.95
C LEU A 344 13.16 -16.10 -7.56
N GLU A 345 13.07 -17.35 -7.08
CA GLU A 345 13.84 -18.47 -7.65
C GLU A 345 13.53 -18.69 -9.14
N LYS A 346 12.25 -18.68 -9.51
CA LYS A 346 11.81 -18.85 -10.91
C LYS A 346 12.36 -17.77 -11.82
N ASN A 347 12.49 -16.55 -11.34
CA ASN A 347 13.00 -15.42 -12.11
C ASN A 347 14.52 -15.22 -11.97
N GLY A 348 15.25 -16.17 -11.35
CA GLY A 348 16.70 -16.17 -11.27
C GLY A 348 17.29 -15.28 -10.18
N TYR A 349 16.49 -14.88 -9.19
CA TYR A 349 16.97 -14.15 -8.00
C TYR A 349 17.36 -15.11 -6.88
N THR A 350 18.41 -14.81 -6.13
CA THR A 350 18.74 -15.50 -4.88
C THR A 350 18.03 -14.78 -3.73
N PRO A 351 17.07 -15.45 -3.02
CA PRO A 351 16.23 -14.81 -2.02
C PRO A 351 16.88 -14.82 -0.63
N TYR A 352 17.45 -13.72 -0.20
CA TYR A 352 17.94 -13.50 1.17
C TYR A 352 16.81 -12.95 2.05
N ILE A 353 15.73 -13.72 2.22
CA ILE A 353 14.58 -13.34 3.05
C ILE A 353 14.72 -13.95 4.43
N LYS A 354 14.66 -13.12 5.49
CA LYS A 354 14.71 -13.58 6.87
C LYS A 354 13.45 -14.37 7.22
N PRO A 355 13.54 -15.68 7.59
CA PRO A 355 12.39 -16.45 8.04
C PRO A 355 11.70 -15.84 9.26
N GLN A 356 10.37 -15.93 9.35
CA GLN A 356 9.61 -15.36 10.48
C GLN A 356 9.98 -15.99 11.83
N ASP A 357 10.42 -17.23 11.82
CA ASP A 357 10.84 -17.95 13.01
C ASP A 357 12.36 -17.87 13.29
N TRP A 358 13.10 -17.01 12.58
CA TRP A 358 14.56 -16.88 12.67
C TRP A 358 15.08 -16.71 14.10
N GLU A 359 14.50 -15.77 14.87
CA GLU A 359 14.95 -15.50 16.24
C GLU A 359 14.43 -16.56 17.22
N ILE A 360 13.18 -16.99 17.03
CA ILE A 360 12.53 -17.96 17.91
C ILE A 360 13.19 -19.34 17.76
N ALA A 361 13.55 -19.73 16.54
CA ALA A 361 14.17 -21.02 16.25
C ALA A 361 15.51 -21.22 16.97
N LYS A 362 16.23 -20.14 17.29
CA LYS A 362 17.49 -20.16 18.04
C LYS A 362 17.33 -20.34 19.55
N THR A 363 16.10 -20.22 20.05
CA THR A 363 15.84 -20.33 21.49
C THR A 363 15.84 -21.79 21.94
N ARG A 364 16.44 -22.07 23.12
CA ARG A 364 16.41 -23.42 23.74
C ARG A 364 14.98 -23.96 23.89
N ARG A 365 14.02 -23.07 24.17
CA ARG A 365 12.59 -23.40 24.28
C ARG A 365 12.02 -23.95 22.97
N TYR A 366 12.38 -23.36 21.83
CA TYR A 366 11.93 -23.82 20.52
C TYR A 366 12.62 -25.13 20.13
N MET A 367 13.94 -25.20 20.24
CA MET A 367 14.73 -26.40 19.90
C MET A 367 14.33 -27.62 20.71
N ASN A 368 13.99 -27.45 22.01
CA ASN A 368 13.57 -28.52 22.90
C ASN A 368 12.07 -28.81 22.86
N ASP A 369 11.31 -28.13 21.99
CA ASP A 369 9.86 -28.35 21.86
C ASP A 369 9.56 -29.57 20.98
N ILE A 370 9.45 -30.75 21.65
CA ILE A 370 9.13 -32.01 21.00
C ILE A 370 7.75 -32.06 20.33
N GLY A 371 6.91 -31.08 20.60
CA GLY A 371 5.58 -30.95 19.99
C GLY A 371 5.58 -30.32 18.59
N LYS A 372 6.69 -29.72 18.17
CA LYS A 372 6.83 -29.07 16.87
C LYS A 372 7.37 -30.05 15.83
N TYR A 373 6.70 -30.12 14.66
CA TYR A 373 7.13 -31.03 13.59
C TYR A 373 8.52 -30.67 13.03
N GLN A 374 8.92 -29.38 13.12
CA GLN A 374 10.26 -28.93 12.70
C GLN A 374 11.40 -29.56 13.51
N ASN A 375 11.12 -30.07 14.72
CA ASN A 375 12.06 -30.72 15.61
C ASN A 375 11.90 -32.26 15.62
N MET A 376 11.05 -32.80 14.75
CA MET A 376 10.85 -34.24 14.58
C MET A 376 11.69 -34.74 13.42
N GLU A 377 12.11 -35.99 13.49
CA GLU A 377 12.71 -36.69 12.36
C GLU A 377 11.67 -36.88 11.25
N TYR A 378 12.01 -36.53 10.02
CA TYR A 378 11.12 -36.64 8.87
C TYR A 378 11.70 -37.57 7.81
N ASN A 379 10.98 -38.65 7.51
CA ASN A 379 11.29 -39.54 6.41
C ASN A 379 10.64 -39.01 5.13
N ARG A 380 11.50 -38.56 4.20
CA ARG A 380 11.02 -37.96 2.93
C ARG A 380 10.46 -38.97 1.94
N ASP A 381 11.03 -40.20 1.95
CA ASP A 381 10.68 -41.24 0.97
C ASP A 381 9.29 -41.82 1.25
N GLU A 382 8.94 -41.99 2.51
CA GLU A 382 7.63 -42.51 2.95
C GLU A 382 6.68 -41.44 3.47
N ASP A 383 7.04 -40.16 3.46
CA ASP A 383 6.24 -39.00 3.88
C ASP A 383 5.62 -39.16 5.29
N PHE A 384 6.48 -39.39 6.30
CA PHE A 384 6.04 -39.44 7.69
C PHE A 384 7.04 -38.81 8.65
N PHE A 385 6.55 -38.39 9.82
CA PHE A 385 7.38 -37.93 10.93
C PHE A 385 7.51 -39.00 12.00
N VAL A 386 8.61 -38.96 12.75
CA VAL A 386 8.82 -39.77 13.95
C VAL A 386 8.73 -38.86 15.17
N CYS A 387 7.83 -39.14 16.09
CA CYS A 387 7.72 -38.36 17.33
C CYS A 387 8.83 -38.71 18.33
N ALA A 388 9.02 -37.88 19.36
CA ALA A 388 10.03 -38.08 20.39
C ALA A 388 9.91 -39.40 21.16
N ASN A 389 8.78 -40.11 21.06
CA ASN A 389 8.55 -41.44 21.62
C ASN A 389 8.70 -42.57 20.57
N GLY A 390 9.30 -42.27 19.42
CA GLY A 390 9.56 -43.27 18.36
C GLY A 390 8.34 -43.70 17.54
N ARG A 391 7.16 -43.06 17.71
CA ARG A 391 5.96 -43.44 16.99
C ARG A 391 5.86 -42.74 15.63
N LYS A 392 5.34 -43.45 14.63
CA LYS A 392 5.11 -42.95 13.27
C LYS A 392 3.90 -41.97 13.26
N ILE A 393 4.08 -40.81 12.63
CA ILE A 393 3.03 -39.82 12.38
C ILE A 393 2.89 -39.70 10.87
N ALA A 394 1.91 -40.39 10.31
CA ALA A 394 1.74 -40.49 8.88
C ALA A 394 0.84 -39.38 8.33
N ARG A 395 1.02 -39.11 7.04
CA ARG A 395 0.13 -38.18 6.32
C ARG A 395 -1.24 -38.81 6.15
N VAL A 396 -2.29 -38.09 6.57
CA VAL A 396 -3.69 -38.55 6.50
C VAL A 396 -4.53 -37.66 5.56
N GLY A 397 -3.97 -36.56 5.09
CA GLY A 397 -4.69 -35.65 4.20
C GLY A 397 -3.82 -34.47 3.76
N SER A 398 -4.41 -33.62 2.94
CA SER A 398 -3.79 -32.38 2.47
C SER A 398 -4.84 -31.28 2.29
N GLY A 399 -4.40 -30.06 2.25
CA GLY A 399 -5.25 -28.89 1.99
C GLY A 399 -4.45 -27.70 1.51
N VAL A 400 -5.16 -26.62 1.21
CA VAL A 400 -4.58 -25.34 0.86
C VAL A 400 -5.08 -24.30 1.86
N ASP A 401 -4.18 -23.54 2.42
CA ASP A 401 -4.52 -22.42 3.29
C ASP A 401 -5.19 -21.31 2.46
N LYS A 402 -6.42 -20.96 2.80
CA LYS A 402 -7.23 -19.99 2.05
C LYS A 402 -6.63 -18.57 2.05
N LYS A 403 -5.79 -18.23 3.01
CA LYS A 403 -5.20 -16.88 3.12
C LYS A 403 -3.88 -16.77 2.38
N SER A 404 -3.00 -17.76 2.58
CA SER A 404 -1.67 -17.74 1.99
C SER A 404 -1.58 -18.43 0.64
N GLY A 405 -2.59 -19.24 0.26
CA GLY A 405 -2.54 -20.11 -0.90
C GLY A 405 -1.55 -21.27 -0.77
N SER A 406 -0.89 -21.42 0.40
CA SER A 406 0.13 -22.43 0.61
C SER A 406 -0.49 -23.80 0.86
N SER A 407 0.07 -24.83 0.22
CA SER A 407 -0.32 -26.22 0.45
C SER A 407 0.22 -26.74 1.78
N TYR A 408 -0.57 -27.58 2.45
CA TYR A 408 -0.13 -28.27 3.67
C TYR A 408 -0.56 -29.74 3.67
N GLY A 409 0.26 -30.58 4.33
CA GLY A 409 -0.10 -31.94 4.69
C GLY A 409 -0.71 -31.98 6.08
N VAL A 410 -1.71 -32.82 6.29
CA VAL A 410 -2.24 -33.16 7.62
C VAL A 410 -1.61 -34.47 8.06
N TYR A 411 -0.94 -34.45 9.19
CA TYR A 411 -0.22 -35.59 9.73
C TYR A 411 -0.84 -36.01 11.06
N ARG A 412 -1.05 -37.31 11.26
CA ARG A 412 -1.62 -37.88 12.46
C ARG A 412 -0.80 -39.08 12.95
N SER A 413 -0.63 -39.20 14.26
CA SER A 413 0.00 -40.38 14.86
C SER A 413 -0.79 -41.65 14.54
N CYS A 414 -0.10 -42.69 14.08
CA CYS A 414 -0.71 -43.98 13.76
C CYS A 414 -1.24 -44.71 15.00
N GLU A 415 -0.70 -44.38 16.16
CA GLU A 415 -1.06 -44.94 17.46
C GLU A 415 -1.67 -43.87 18.36
N SER A 416 -2.54 -44.30 19.31
CA SER A 416 -3.08 -43.41 20.35
C SER A 416 -1.96 -42.86 21.22
N CYS A 417 -2.02 -41.59 21.56
CA CYS A 417 -1.13 -40.96 22.53
C CYS A 417 -1.56 -41.15 23.99
N GLU A 418 -2.59 -41.96 24.25
CA GLU A 418 -2.96 -42.35 25.62
C GLU A 418 -1.83 -43.17 26.26
N GLY A 419 -1.52 -42.90 27.54
CA GLY A 419 -0.44 -43.54 28.26
C GLY A 419 0.97 -43.14 27.81
N CYS A 420 1.12 -42.23 26.85
CA CYS A 420 2.43 -41.76 26.44
C CYS A 420 3.06 -40.86 27.52
N PRO A 421 4.26 -41.15 28.02
CA PRO A 421 4.91 -40.38 29.09
C PRO A 421 5.27 -38.96 28.67
N LEU A 422 5.31 -38.69 27.34
CA LEU A 422 5.65 -37.41 26.78
C LEU A 422 4.42 -36.62 26.33
N LYS A 423 3.18 -37.14 26.53
CA LYS A 423 1.94 -36.53 26.02
C LYS A 423 1.78 -35.05 26.43
N GLU A 424 1.96 -34.75 27.71
CA GLU A 424 1.82 -33.38 28.24
C GLU A 424 2.84 -32.41 27.65
N LYS A 425 4.09 -32.83 27.46
CA LYS A 425 5.13 -32.02 26.84
C LYS A 425 4.91 -31.84 25.33
N CYS A 426 4.37 -32.86 24.64
CA CYS A 426 4.18 -32.90 23.19
C CYS A 426 2.90 -32.19 22.77
N MET A 427 1.79 -32.40 23.47
CA MET A 427 0.46 -31.92 23.08
C MET A 427 -0.05 -30.72 23.89
N LYS A 428 0.64 -30.33 24.96
CA LYS A 428 0.45 -29.16 25.86
C LYS A 428 -1.02 -28.84 26.22
N THR A 429 -1.84 -28.43 25.25
CA THR A 429 -3.23 -28.00 25.45
C THR A 429 -4.26 -28.83 24.69
N SER A 430 -3.81 -29.81 23.90
CA SER A 430 -4.72 -30.61 23.08
C SER A 430 -5.38 -31.71 23.90
N LYS A 431 -6.70 -31.77 23.86
CA LYS A 431 -7.52 -32.85 24.43
C LYS A 431 -7.67 -34.05 23.50
N LYS A 432 -7.02 -34.03 22.31
CA LYS A 432 -7.10 -35.12 21.32
C LYS A 432 -6.41 -36.38 21.84
N GLU A 433 -6.89 -37.52 21.43
CA GLU A 433 -6.31 -38.84 21.77
C GLU A 433 -4.99 -39.07 21.02
N SER A 434 -4.85 -38.53 19.82
CA SER A 434 -3.67 -38.68 18.96
C SER A 434 -3.11 -37.32 18.54
N LYS A 435 -1.77 -37.28 18.40
CA LYS A 435 -1.08 -36.10 17.85
C LYS A 435 -1.50 -35.87 16.41
N GLU A 436 -1.96 -34.67 16.11
CA GLU A 436 -2.31 -34.22 14.76
C GLU A 436 -1.82 -32.79 14.54
N PHE A 437 -1.24 -32.52 13.37
CA PHE A 437 -0.80 -31.17 12.99
C PHE A 437 -0.82 -30.99 11.47
N GLN A 438 -0.82 -29.74 11.07
CA GLN A 438 -0.61 -29.34 9.68
C GLN A 438 0.87 -28.98 9.48
N ALA A 439 1.50 -29.51 8.43
CA ALA A 439 2.86 -29.18 8.06
C ALA A 439 2.91 -28.57 6.65
N TYR A 440 3.50 -27.39 6.56
CA TYR A 440 3.73 -26.65 5.33
C TYR A 440 5.13 -27.02 4.80
N MET A 441 5.26 -28.19 4.18
CA MET A 441 6.56 -28.78 3.83
C MET A 441 7.36 -27.93 2.85
N GLU A 442 6.69 -27.43 1.79
CA GLU A 442 7.32 -26.52 0.82
C GLU A 442 7.88 -25.26 1.51
N HIS A 443 7.08 -24.62 2.37
CA HIS A 443 7.53 -23.44 3.10
C HIS A 443 8.66 -23.76 4.09
N TRP A 444 8.63 -24.94 4.72
CA TRP A 444 9.69 -25.39 5.61
C TRP A 444 11.01 -25.58 4.87
N ASP A 445 10.98 -26.21 3.69
CA ASP A 445 12.16 -26.42 2.85
C ASP A 445 12.73 -25.08 2.34
N LEU A 446 11.88 -24.16 1.89
CA LEU A 446 12.28 -22.81 1.47
C LEU A 446 12.93 -22.02 2.60
N ARG A 447 12.35 -22.08 3.81
CA ARG A 447 12.94 -21.45 5.01
C ARG A 447 14.27 -22.08 5.42
N LYS A 448 14.45 -23.39 5.23
CA LYS A 448 15.73 -24.05 5.48
C LYS A 448 16.80 -23.54 4.51
N LYS A 449 16.51 -23.53 3.21
CA LYS A 449 17.39 -22.94 2.19
C LYS A 449 17.73 -21.47 2.52
N ALA A 450 16.73 -20.69 2.92
CA ALA A 450 16.93 -19.29 3.29
C ALA A 450 17.85 -19.14 4.51
N ARG A 451 17.77 -20.04 5.50
CA ARG A 451 18.71 -20.06 6.64
C ARG A 451 20.12 -20.35 6.19
N ASP A 452 20.30 -21.40 5.40
CA ASP A 452 21.62 -21.80 4.89
C ASP A 452 22.26 -20.64 4.10
N LEU A 453 21.47 -19.93 3.25
CA LEU A 453 21.93 -18.75 2.53
C LEU A 453 22.31 -17.61 3.46
N LEU A 454 21.46 -17.28 4.43
CA LEU A 454 21.70 -16.17 5.38
C LEU A 454 22.82 -16.43 6.38
N GLU A 455 23.21 -17.69 6.61
CA GLU A 455 24.31 -18.08 7.47
C GLU A 455 25.64 -18.20 6.72
N SER A 456 25.65 -18.19 5.39
CA SER A 456 26.86 -18.10 4.57
C SER A 456 27.59 -16.76 4.78
N ASP A 457 28.88 -16.69 4.49
CA ASP A 457 29.68 -15.47 4.60
C ASP A 457 29.03 -14.29 3.84
N LYS A 458 28.61 -14.53 2.59
CA LYS A 458 27.88 -13.55 1.78
C LYS A 458 26.53 -13.17 2.41
N GLY A 459 25.79 -14.14 2.96
CA GLY A 459 24.52 -13.90 3.62
C GLY A 459 24.65 -13.07 4.88
N VAL A 460 25.72 -13.23 5.63
CA VAL A 460 26.05 -12.40 6.81
C VAL A 460 26.29 -10.96 6.39
N GLU A 461 27.10 -10.73 5.35
CA GLU A 461 27.36 -9.41 4.80
C GLU A 461 26.09 -8.73 4.31
N ILE A 462 25.27 -9.43 3.52
CA ILE A 462 23.99 -8.92 3.00
C ILE A 462 23.03 -8.53 4.15
N ARG A 463 22.96 -9.35 5.23
CA ARG A 463 22.11 -9.02 6.40
C ARG A 463 22.56 -7.77 7.14
N VAL A 464 23.88 -7.55 7.27
CA VAL A 464 24.42 -6.34 7.89
C VAL A 464 24.08 -5.13 7.01
N ASN A 465 24.33 -5.24 5.71
CA ASN A 465 24.05 -4.17 4.76
C ASN A 465 22.55 -3.82 4.71
N ARG A 466 21.65 -4.79 4.90
CA ARG A 466 20.20 -4.51 4.91
C ARG A 466 19.80 -3.45 5.94
N SER A 467 20.32 -3.54 7.18
CA SER A 467 19.98 -2.54 8.20
C SER A 467 20.44 -1.15 7.82
N ILE A 468 21.59 -1.04 7.20
CA ILE A 468 22.16 0.24 6.77
C ILE A 468 21.34 0.82 5.60
N MET A 469 21.10 0.01 4.56
CA MET A 469 20.45 0.44 3.32
C MET A 469 18.96 0.75 3.50
N ALA A 470 18.23 -0.13 4.19
CA ALA A 470 16.77 0.01 4.33
C ALA A 470 16.40 1.06 5.40
N GLU A 471 17.04 1.01 6.58
CA GLU A 471 16.70 1.96 7.66
C GLU A 471 17.18 3.37 7.35
N GLY A 472 18.33 3.54 6.67
CA GLY A 472 18.87 4.83 6.26
C GLY A 472 17.93 5.57 5.32
N SER A 473 17.37 4.90 4.32
CA SER A 473 16.44 5.48 3.35
C SER A 473 15.16 6.01 4.03
N PHE A 474 14.57 5.25 4.95
CA PHE A 474 13.37 5.70 5.68
C PHE A 474 13.67 6.78 6.71
N ALA A 475 14.84 6.77 7.33
CA ALA A 475 15.26 7.83 8.24
C ALA A 475 15.38 9.16 7.47
N GLN A 476 15.93 9.15 6.27
CA GLN A 476 16.01 10.32 5.39
C GLN A 476 14.62 10.83 5.02
N MET A 477 13.74 9.95 4.52
CA MET A 477 12.39 10.33 4.09
C MET A 477 11.55 10.88 5.25
N LYS A 478 11.49 10.20 6.39
CA LYS A 478 10.64 10.58 7.53
C LYS A 478 11.26 11.62 8.44
N GLY A 479 12.56 11.61 8.60
CA GLY A 479 13.32 12.53 9.45
C GLY A 479 13.57 13.85 8.75
N ASN A 480 14.39 13.84 7.72
CA ASN A 480 14.85 15.06 7.02
C ASN A 480 13.74 15.62 6.13
N ASN A 481 13.11 14.80 5.30
CA ASN A 481 12.08 15.24 4.36
C ASN A 481 10.67 15.29 5.00
N LYS A 482 10.52 14.88 6.27
CA LYS A 482 9.29 14.95 7.06
C LYS A 482 8.08 14.27 6.41
N LEU A 483 8.29 13.27 5.53
CA LEU A 483 7.23 12.52 4.88
C LEU A 483 6.59 11.54 5.88
N ARG A 484 5.70 12.06 6.74
CA ARG A 484 4.93 11.28 7.72
C ARG A 484 3.49 11.11 7.32
N ARG A 485 2.99 11.99 6.46
CA ARG A 485 1.61 12.04 5.98
C ARG A 485 1.56 12.61 4.57
N PHE A 486 0.82 11.94 3.69
CA PHE A 486 0.56 12.45 2.34
C PHE A 486 -0.30 13.71 2.37
N SER A 487 -0.06 14.62 1.44
CA SER A 487 -0.85 15.84 1.26
C SER A 487 -2.04 15.65 0.31
N SER A 488 -2.05 14.55 -0.44
CA SER A 488 -3.06 14.21 -1.45
C SER A 488 -3.97 13.05 -0.99
N PHE A 489 -5.16 12.94 -1.61
CA PHE A 489 -6.06 11.79 -1.49
C PHE A 489 -5.91 10.87 -2.70
N GLY A 490 -6.08 9.57 -2.49
CA GLY A 490 -6.00 8.53 -3.50
C GLY A 490 -4.58 8.02 -3.70
N ILE A 491 -4.47 6.72 -4.01
CA ILE A 491 -3.19 6.00 -4.07
C ILE A 491 -2.28 6.53 -5.19
N GLU A 492 -2.82 6.85 -6.36
CA GLU A 492 -2.03 7.36 -7.49
C GLU A 492 -1.37 8.70 -7.17
N ARG A 493 -2.12 9.61 -6.50
CA ARG A 493 -1.58 10.92 -6.12
C ARG A 493 -0.59 10.84 -4.97
N ALA A 494 -0.86 9.95 -4.01
CA ALA A 494 0.07 9.67 -2.92
C ALA A 494 1.39 9.09 -3.46
N PHE A 495 1.32 8.27 -4.50
CA PHE A 495 2.51 7.71 -5.15
C PHE A 495 3.32 8.77 -5.92
N THR A 496 2.65 9.72 -6.56
CA THR A 496 3.33 10.82 -7.27
C THR A 496 4.04 11.78 -6.32
N GLU A 497 3.52 11.96 -5.10
CA GLU A 497 4.11 12.80 -4.04
C GLU A 497 5.35 12.16 -3.41
#